data_6ecb727cd0ba070fb3655bd404c99b63
#
_entry.id   6ecb727cd0ba070fb3655bd404c99b63
#
_cell.length_a   1.000
_cell.length_b   1.000
_cell.length_c   1.000
_cell.angle_alpha   90.00
_cell.angle_beta   90.00
_cell.angle_gamma   90.00
#
_symmetry.space_group_name_H-M   'P 1'
#
loop_
_entity.id
_entity.type
_entity.pdbx_description
1 polymer ?
#
loop_
_entity_poly.entity_id
_entity_poly.type
_entity_poly.pdbx_seq_one_letter_code
_entity_poly.pdbx_strand_id
1 'polypeptide(L)'
;LLKLGFKLPTIISPRAYISKHSSIGIGSIIMHDAIINADVVIGKNCIINTKSLVEHGSNIGNHCHISTNAVINGEVIVGEGSFIGSGSVTKECIRIDNNFFAKAGSVVK
;
A
#
# COMPACT_ATOMS: atom_id res chain seq x y z
N LEU A 1 -0.02 17.98 -14.00
CA LEU A 1 -0.55 18.78 -12.88
C LEU A 1 0.58 19.34 -12.03
N LEU A 2 1.54 18.51 -11.64
CA LEU A 2 2.67 18.99 -10.82
C LEU A 2 3.49 20.05 -11.54
N LYS A 3 3.65 19.93 -12.84
CA LYS A 3 4.38 20.91 -13.66
C LYS A 3 3.70 22.28 -13.65
N LEU A 4 2.40 22.33 -13.42
CA LEU A 4 1.63 23.57 -13.36
C LEU A 4 1.52 24.11 -11.93
N GLY A 5 2.25 23.54 -11.00
CA GLY A 5 2.25 23.97 -9.60
C GLY A 5 1.11 23.39 -8.78
N PHE A 6 0.30 22.50 -9.33
CA PHE A 6 -0.74 21.82 -8.56
C PHE A 6 -0.15 20.62 -7.83
N LYS A 7 -0.65 20.38 -6.62
CA LYS A 7 -0.30 19.21 -5.84
C LYS A 7 -1.41 18.19 -5.95
N LEU A 8 -1.03 16.92 -6.17
CA LEU A 8 -1.98 15.82 -6.10
C LEU A 8 -2.26 15.54 -4.64
N PRO A 9 -3.52 15.59 -4.21
CA PRO A 9 -3.83 15.35 -2.80
C PRO A 9 -3.63 13.88 -2.45
N THR A 10 -3.34 13.63 -1.18
CA THR A 10 -3.49 12.31 -0.59
C THR A 10 -4.91 12.22 -0.06
N ILE A 11 -5.65 11.22 -0.49
CA ILE A 11 -7.05 11.04 -0.11
C ILE A 11 -7.13 9.90 0.89
N ILE A 12 -7.62 10.20 2.08
CA ILE A 12 -7.69 9.21 3.17
C ILE A 12 -9.12 9.13 3.66
N SER A 13 -9.70 7.93 3.60
CA SER A 13 -11.02 7.70 4.17
C SER A 13 -11.00 7.95 5.68
N PRO A 14 -12.01 8.63 6.23
CA PRO A 14 -12.10 8.80 7.68
C PRO A 14 -12.24 7.48 8.44
N ARG A 15 -12.57 6.40 7.75
CA ARG A 15 -12.68 5.07 8.36
C ARG A 15 -11.40 4.26 8.26
N ALA A 16 -10.32 4.81 7.69
CA ALA A 16 -9.03 4.15 7.68
C ALA A 16 -8.30 4.42 8.99
N TYR A 17 -7.53 3.44 9.45
CA TYR A 17 -6.60 3.65 10.55
C TYR A 17 -5.20 3.85 9.97
N ILE A 18 -4.58 4.94 10.31
CA ILE A 18 -3.22 5.23 9.86
C ILE A 18 -2.39 5.61 11.07
N SER A 19 -1.35 4.82 11.33
CA SER A 19 -0.43 5.12 12.42
C SER A 19 0.21 6.48 12.21
N LYS A 20 0.33 7.25 13.29
CA LYS A 20 1.04 8.54 13.24
C LYS A 20 2.52 8.38 12.95
N HIS A 21 3.05 7.18 13.07
CA HIS A 21 4.45 6.85 12.77
C HIS A 21 4.64 6.31 11.36
N SER A 22 3.65 6.46 10.50
CA SER A 22 3.73 6.07 9.10
C SER A 22 3.82 7.29 8.20
N SER A 23 4.17 7.09 6.93
CA SER A 23 4.17 8.15 5.94
C SER A 23 3.46 7.70 4.67
N ILE A 24 2.76 8.64 4.02
CA ILE A 24 1.98 8.36 2.82
C ILE A 24 2.34 9.40 1.76
N GLY A 25 2.76 8.93 0.59
CA GLY A 25 3.16 9.79 -0.51
C GLY A 25 1.98 10.51 -1.16
N ILE A 26 2.29 11.59 -1.85
CA ILE A 26 1.28 12.40 -2.53
C ILE A 26 0.55 11.59 -3.61
N GLY A 27 -0.71 11.89 -3.81
CA GLY A 27 -1.54 11.23 -4.82
C GLY A 27 -2.01 9.84 -4.44
N SER A 28 -1.64 9.35 -3.27
CA SER A 28 -2.10 8.03 -2.81
C SER A 28 -3.50 8.10 -2.25
N ILE A 29 -4.22 7.00 -2.36
CA ILE A 29 -5.59 6.87 -1.89
C ILE A 29 -5.67 5.75 -0.88
N ILE A 30 -6.16 6.05 0.31
CA ILE A 30 -6.36 5.07 1.37
C ILE A 30 -7.86 4.91 1.58
N MET A 31 -8.36 3.73 1.30
CA MET A 31 -9.80 3.47 1.27
C MET A 31 -10.34 3.07 2.65
N HIS A 32 -11.66 2.81 2.69
CA HIS A 32 -12.37 2.52 3.93
C HIS A 32 -11.80 1.29 4.64
N ASP A 33 -11.66 1.40 5.96
CA ASP A 33 -11.25 0.30 6.84
C ASP A 33 -9.88 -0.29 6.52
N ALA A 34 -9.08 0.39 5.70
CA ALA A 34 -7.69 0.02 5.51
C ALA A 34 -6.91 0.32 6.79
N ILE A 35 -5.91 -0.50 7.09
CA ILE A 35 -5.07 -0.33 8.27
C ILE A 35 -3.61 -0.21 7.84
N ILE A 36 -2.99 0.89 8.22
CA ILE A 36 -1.57 1.14 7.99
C ILE A 36 -0.89 1.29 9.34
N ASN A 37 -0.08 0.30 9.69
CA ASN A 37 0.55 0.23 11.00
C ASN A 37 1.84 1.06 11.08
N ALA A 38 2.51 0.99 12.23
CA ALA A 38 3.66 1.85 12.53
C ALA A 38 4.84 1.58 11.59
N ASP A 39 5.57 2.63 11.27
CA ASP A 39 6.78 2.59 10.46
C ASP A 39 6.56 2.10 9.03
N VAL A 40 5.33 2.16 8.55
CA VAL A 40 5.01 1.86 7.15
C VAL A 40 5.29 3.09 6.31
N VAL A 41 5.86 2.87 5.13
CA VAL A 41 6.05 3.91 4.13
C VAL A 41 5.23 3.54 2.90
N ILE A 42 4.28 4.39 2.54
CA ILE A 42 3.50 4.26 1.31
C ILE A 42 4.04 5.28 0.32
N GLY A 43 4.39 4.84 -0.86
CA GLY A 43 4.91 5.71 -1.90
C GLY A 43 3.85 6.62 -2.50
N LYS A 44 4.20 7.22 -3.64
CA LYS A 44 3.32 8.13 -4.38
C LYS A 44 2.36 7.37 -5.27
N ASN A 45 1.17 7.91 -5.48
CA ASN A 45 0.17 7.37 -6.41
C ASN A 45 -0.16 5.91 -6.16
N CYS A 46 -0.22 5.52 -4.90
CA CYS A 46 -0.62 4.18 -4.50
C CYS A 46 -2.11 4.13 -4.23
N ILE A 47 -2.69 2.95 -4.36
CA ILE A 47 -4.04 2.68 -3.90
C ILE A 47 -3.95 1.61 -2.84
N ILE A 48 -4.34 1.95 -1.61
CA ILE A 48 -4.45 1.01 -0.50
C ILE A 48 -5.95 0.81 -0.32
N ASN A 49 -6.44 -0.27 -0.88
CA ASN A 49 -7.87 -0.45 -1.08
C ASN A 49 -8.60 -0.90 0.19
N THR A 50 -9.92 -1.05 0.07
CA THR A 50 -10.83 -1.32 1.19
C THR A 50 -10.39 -2.54 2.00
N LYS A 51 -10.31 -2.37 3.32
CA LYS A 51 -9.98 -3.43 4.27
C LYS A 51 -8.61 -4.07 4.07
N SER A 52 -7.74 -3.46 3.28
CA SER A 52 -6.38 -3.99 3.18
C SER A 52 -5.59 -3.65 4.44
N LEU A 53 -4.57 -4.45 4.71
CA LEU A 53 -3.73 -4.30 5.89
C LEU A 53 -2.28 -4.23 5.47
N VAL A 54 -1.57 -3.18 5.89
CA VAL A 54 -0.13 -3.06 5.70
C VAL A 54 0.50 -3.04 7.08
N GLU A 55 1.20 -4.11 7.40
CA GLU A 55 1.77 -4.29 8.73
C GLU A 55 3.06 -3.49 8.93
N HIS A 56 3.51 -3.43 10.17
CA HIS A 56 4.61 -2.58 10.61
C HIS A 56 5.88 -2.74 9.78
N GLY A 57 6.55 -1.63 9.55
CA GLY A 57 7.86 -1.61 8.90
C GLY A 57 7.85 -1.90 7.41
N SER A 58 6.69 -2.16 6.81
CA SER A 58 6.62 -2.44 5.38
C SER A 58 6.77 -1.18 4.54
N ASN A 59 7.30 -1.33 3.35
CA ASN A 59 7.55 -0.24 2.42
C ASN A 59 6.87 -0.57 1.09
N ILE A 60 5.90 0.25 0.72
CA ILE A 60 5.16 0.10 -0.54
C ILE A 60 5.72 1.13 -1.53
N GLY A 61 6.30 0.64 -2.62
CA GLY A 61 6.86 1.50 -3.65
C GLY A 61 5.80 2.32 -4.37
N ASN A 62 6.25 3.27 -5.18
CA ASN A 62 5.34 4.14 -5.92
C ASN A 62 4.46 3.36 -6.88
N HIS A 63 3.28 3.88 -7.17
CA HIS A 63 2.36 3.35 -8.19
C HIS A 63 1.91 1.92 -7.93
N CYS A 64 1.85 1.51 -6.68
CA CYS A 64 1.37 0.19 -6.31
C CYS A 64 -0.12 0.21 -6.04
N HIS A 65 -0.77 -0.94 -6.25
CA HIS A 65 -2.15 -1.14 -5.88
C HIS A 65 -2.24 -2.36 -4.96
N ILE A 66 -2.56 -2.10 -3.71
CA ILE A 66 -2.83 -3.14 -2.71
C ILE A 66 -4.34 -3.28 -2.66
N SER A 67 -4.84 -4.37 -3.22
CA SER A 67 -6.26 -4.50 -3.50
C SER A 67 -7.08 -4.87 -2.26
N THR A 68 -8.39 -4.99 -2.44
CA THR A 68 -9.35 -5.18 -1.34
C THR A 68 -8.98 -6.38 -0.48
N ASN A 69 -8.94 -6.18 0.82
CA ASN A 69 -8.70 -7.23 1.79
C ASN A 69 -7.36 -7.97 1.64
N ALA A 70 -6.41 -7.38 0.93
CA ALA A 70 -5.05 -7.94 0.84
C ALA A 70 -4.29 -7.64 2.13
N VAL A 71 -3.37 -8.53 2.49
CA VAL A 71 -2.54 -8.40 3.70
C VAL A 71 -1.08 -8.37 3.31
N ILE A 72 -0.42 -7.27 3.60
CA ILE A 72 1.04 -7.15 3.48
C ILE A 72 1.59 -7.31 4.89
N ASN A 73 2.22 -8.43 5.16
CA ASN A 73 2.76 -8.69 6.48
C ASN A 73 4.00 -7.84 6.78
N GLY A 74 4.53 -7.95 8.01
CA GLY A 74 5.55 -7.04 8.50
C GLY A 74 6.85 -7.05 7.73
N GLU A 75 7.44 -5.87 7.59
CA GLU A 75 8.77 -5.67 7.00
C GLU A 75 8.90 -6.21 5.58
N VAL A 76 7.84 -6.10 4.80
CA VAL A 76 7.82 -6.46 3.38
C VAL A 76 8.14 -5.23 2.55
N ILE A 77 8.97 -5.40 1.54
CA ILE A 77 9.24 -4.34 0.57
C ILE A 77 8.52 -4.72 -0.73
N VAL A 78 7.56 -3.88 -1.13
CA VAL A 78 6.83 -4.08 -2.38
C VAL A 78 7.39 -3.14 -3.42
N GLY A 79 7.90 -3.71 -4.52
CA GLY A 79 8.51 -2.92 -5.59
C GLY A 79 7.52 -2.05 -6.33
N GLU A 80 8.03 -0.99 -6.93
CA GLU A 80 7.23 0.00 -7.66
C GLU A 80 6.37 -0.66 -8.74
N GLY A 81 5.16 -0.15 -8.90
CA GLY A 81 4.25 -0.59 -9.96
C GLY A 81 3.61 -1.95 -9.73
N SER A 82 3.73 -2.52 -8.55
CA SER A 82 3.17 -3.84 -8.27
C SER A 82 1.68 -3.80 -8.01
N PHE A 83 1.02 -4.89 -8.35
CA PHE A 83 -0.40 -5.10 -8.08
C PHE A 83 -0.55 -6.34 -7.20
N ILE A 84 -1.09 -6.16 -6.00
CA ILE A 84 -1.35 -7.26 -5.07
C ILE A 84 -2.86 -7.47 -5.03
N GLY A 85 -3.31 -8.56 -5.64
CA GLY A 85 -4.73 -8.83 -5.85
C GLY A 85 -5.52 -9.04 -4.56
N SER A 86 -6.84 -8.91 -4.68
CA SER A 86 -7.75 -8.99 -3.54
C SER A 86 -7.56 -10.28 -2.75
N GLY A 87 -7.53 -10.15 -1.44
CA GLY A 87 -7.40 -11.30 -0.55
C GLY A 87 -6.05 -11.99 -0.54
N SER A 88 -5.06 -11.43 -1.25
CA SER A 88 -3.70 -11.99 -1.23
C SER A 88 -3.02 -11.73 0.10
N VAL A 89 -2.11 -12.63 0.47
CA VAL A 89 -1.34 -12.52 1.71
C VAL A 89 0.13 -12.72 1.40
N THR A 90 0.97 -11.81 1.84
CA THR A 90 2.43 -11.98 1.71
C THR A 90 3.00 -12.65 2.95
N LYS A 91 4.09 -13.36 2.78
CA LYS A 91 4.95 -13.74 3.91
C LYS A 91 5.63 -12.46 4.44
N GLU A 92 5.99 -12.45 5.72
CA GLU A 92 6.75 -11.35 6.31
C GLU A 92 8.20 -11.32 5.79
N CYS A 93 8.83 -10.17 5.87
CA CYS A 93 10.26 -9.95 5.62
C CYS A 93 10.72 -10.33 4.21
N ILE A 94 9.84 -10.23 3.21
CA ILE A 94 10.21 -10.55 1.82
C ILE A 94 10.31 -9.27 0.99
N ARG A 95 11.01 -9.39 -0.12
CA ARG A 95 11.05 -8.34 -1.15
C ARG A 95 10.29 -8.81 -2.38
N ILE A 96 9.37 -8.00 -2.83
CA ILE A 96 8.57 -8.23 -4.04
C ILE A 96 9.13 -7.32 -5.13
N ASP A 97 9.45 -7.89 -6.28
CA ASP A 97 10.06 -7.15 -7.40
C ASP A 97 9.14 -6.07 -7.94
N ASN A 98 9.72 -5.10 -8.64
CA ASN A 98 8.97 -4.07 -9.33
C ASN A 98 8.02 -4.71 -10.35
N ASN A 99 6.85 -4.10 -10.52
CA ASN A 99 5.84 -4.54 -11.48
C ASN A 99 5.37 -5.98 -11.29
N PHE A 100 5.42 -6.46 -10.06
CA PHE A 100 4.92 -7.79 -9.72
C PHE A 100 3.39 -7.80 -9.78
N PHE A 101 2.84 -8.88 -10.31
CA PHE A 101 1.40 -9.09 -10.36
C PHE A 101 1.04 -10.33 -9.56
N ALA A 102 0.36 -10.13 -8.45
CA ALA A 102 -0.22 -11.22 -7.66
C ALA A 102 -1.72 -11.26 -7.93
N LYS A 103 -2.21 -12.34 -8.53
CA LYS A 103 -3.65 -12.48 -8.74
C LYS A 103 -4.38 -12.62 -7.40
N ALA A 104 -5.70 -12.39 -7.43
CA ALA A 104 -6.52 -12.48 -6.22
C ALA A 104 -6.32 -13.82 -5.51
N GLY A 105 -6.27 -13.76 -4.18
CA GLY A 105 -6.13 -14.95 -3.35
C GLY A 105 -4.75 -15.59 -3.36
N SER A 106 -3.74 -14.89 -3.84
CA SER A 106 -2.37 -15.43 -3.88
C SER A 106 -1.74 -15.47 -2.50
N VAL A 107 -0.87 -16.45 -2.29
CA VAL A 107 0.07 -16.46 -1.17
C VAL A 107 1.44 -16.15 -1.75
N VAL A 108 1.98 -14.99 -1.39
CA VAL A 108 3.25 -14.50 -1.92
C VAL A 108 4.36 -14.77 -0.90
N LYS A 109 5.33 -15.54 -1.31
CA LYS A 109 6.41 -15.95 -0.40
C LYS A 109 7.75 -16.14 -1.12
#